data_da9420bcc6200c736fd2fd70ab71253e
#
_entry.id   da9420bcc6200c736fd2fd70ab71253e
#
_cell.length_a   1.000
_cell.length_b   1.000
_cell.length_c   1.000
_cell.angle_alpha   90.00
_cell.angle_beta   90.00
_cell.angle_gamma   90.00
#
_symmetry.space_group_name_H-M   'P 1'
#
loop_
_entity.id
_entity.type
_entity.pdbx_description
1 polymer ?
#
loop_
_entity_poly.entity_id
_entity_poly.type
_entity_poly.pdbx_seq_one_letter_code
_entity_poly.pdbx_strand_id
1 'polypeptide(L)'
;VLNLGDKLSPVDIAKKGVEKAKAENFDVVIIDTAGRLQIDEKLMQELVDIENAVHPDEELLLVDAMSGQDAVNVAKSFNSKLHLTGMIMSKLDGDARGGSALSIKHLTGIPIKYAGIGEKLSDLEVFHPDRMADRILGMGDIVTLVEKVQEEVDEKEAKKAATKFMKGTFDLNDMLAQLEQINKISMSSMLRLIPGMPKISEEDKQKAKESMKVTKAIICSMTPEERKNPEILKNSRKLRI
;
A
#
# COMPACT_ATOMS: atom_id res chain seq x y z
N VAL A 1 5.58 -8.01 21.27
CA VAL A 1 7.02 -7.83 20.99
C VAL A 1 7.79 -8.41 22.16
N LEU A 2 8.77 -9.29 21.89
CA LEU A 2 9.69 -9.82 22.89
C LEU A 2 10.99 -9.02 22.83
N ASN A 3 11.34 -8.35 23.93
CA ASN A 3 12.62 -7.68 24.09
C ASN A 3 13.27 -8.24 25.36
N LEU A 4 14.46 -8.83 25.23
CA LEU A 4 15.22 -9.43 26.35
C LEU A 4 16.44 -8.59 26.76
N GLY A 5 16.55 -7.36 26.22
CA GLY A 5 17.67 -6.45 26.47
C GLY A 5 18.98 -6.89 25.79
N ASP A 6 20.07 -6.19 26.08
CA ASP A 6 21.35 -6.30 25.38
C ASP A 6 22.33 -7.34 26.02
N LYS A 7 21.89 -8.08 27.04
CA LYS A 7 22.74 -9.02 27.76
C LYS A 7 22.81 -10.42 27.16
N LEU A 8 21.88 -10.74 26.28
CA LEU A 8 21.80 -12.04 25.61
C LEU A 8 22.28 -11.93 24.18
N SER A 9 22.83 -13.03 23.65
CA SER A 9 23.18 -13.05 22.23
C SER A 9 21.94 -13.01 21.35
N PRO A 10 22.00 -12.43 20.15
CA PRO A 10 20.87 -12.43 19.21
C PRO A 10 20.32 -13.83 18.91
N VAL A 11 21.20 -14.82 18.85
CA VAL A 11 20.85 -16.23 18.68
C VAL A 11 19.99 -16.75 19.84
N ASP A 12 20.38 -16.42 21.09
CA ASP A 12 19.62 -16.84 22.27
C ASP A 12 18.27 -16.14 22.36
N ILE A 13 18.21 -14.86 21.92
CA ILE A 13 16.96 -14.09 21.85
C ILE A 13 16.00 -14.75 20.85
N ALA A 14 16.52 -15.12 19.66
CA ALA A 14 15.72 -15.78 18.62
C ALA A 14 15.18 -17.14 19.10
N LYS A 15 16.03 -17.99 19.70
CA LYS A 15 15.61 -19.28 20.28
C LYS A 15 14.50 -19.11 21.31
N LYS A 16 14.69 -18.22 22.29
CA LYS A 16 13.70 -17.94 23.34
C LYS A 16 12.40 -17.37 22.77
N GLY A 17 12.51 -16.56 21.69
CA GLY A 17 11.35 -16.04 20.98
C GLY A 17 10.50 -17.16 20.38
N VAL A 18 11.13 -18.10 19.69
CA VAL A 18 10.47 -19.25 19.07
C VAL A 18 9.89 -20.20 20.15
N GLU A 19 10.66 -20.48 21.22
CA GLU A 19 10.16 -21.31 22.34
C GLU A 19 8.94 -20.71 23.01
N LYS A 20 8.96 -19.41 23.29
CA LYS A 20 7.83 -18.69 23.86
C LYS A 20 6.62 -18.71 22.93
N ALA A 21 6.82 -18.46 21.64
CA ALA A 21 5.74 -18.50 20.66
C ALA A 21 5.06 -19.87 20.59
N LYS A 22 5.85 -20.95 20.60
CA LYS A 22 5.31 -22.33 20.66
C LYS A 22 4.55 -22.59 21.94
N ALA A 23 5.04 -22.11 23.09
CA ALA A 23 4.36 -22.29 24.38
C ALA A 23 3.04 -21.51 24.47
N GLU A 24 2.95 -20.36 23.82
CA GLU A 24 1.78 -19.50 23.80
C GLU A 24 0.86 -19.73 22.57
N ASN A 25 1.18 -20.73 21.71
CA ASN A 25 0.43 -21.10 20.51
C ASN A 25 0.25 -19.95 19.51
N PHE A 26 1.31 -19.19 19.24
CA PHE A 26 1.33 -18.22 18.15
C PHE A 26 1.53 -18.93 16.80
N ASP A 27 0.75 -18.51 15.79
CA ASP A 27 0.83 -19.07 14.43
C ASP A 27 2.02 -18.54 13.64
N VAL A 28 2.48 -17.33 13.95
CA VAL A 28 3.55 -16.64 13.22
C VAL A 28 4.55 -15.99 14.17
N VAL A 29 5.83 -16.17 13.90
CA VAL A 29 6.94 -15.52 14.60
C VAL A 29 7.77 -14.73 13.61
N ILE A 30 7.94 -13.43 13.84
CA ILE A 30 8.79 -12.57 13.04
C ILE A 30 10.03 -12.23 13.86
N ILE A 31 11.21 -12.59 13.33
CA ILE A 31 12.49 -12.28 13.91
C ILE A 31 13.06 -11.10 13.13
N ASP A 32 13.02 -9.92 13.72
CA ASP A 32 13.60 -8.70 13.15
C ASP A 32 15.07 -8.63 13.54
N THR A 33 15.96 -8.51 12.54
CA THR A 33 17.41 -8.47 12.72
C THR A 33 17.96 -7.08 12.45
N ALA A 34 19.13 -6.78 12.98
CA ALA A 34 19.76 -5.47 12.78
C ALA A 34 20.06 -5.21 11.30
N GLY A 35 19.38 -4.21 10.73
CA GLY A 35 19.66 -3.74 9.37
C GLY A 35 20.88 -2.83 9.35
N ARG A 36 21.90 -3.19 8.54
CA ARG A 36 23.03 -2.31 8.24
C ARG A 36 23.29 -2.28 6.75
N LEU A 37 23.59 -1.10 6.23
CA LEU A 37 23.93 -0.88 4.82
C LEU A 37 25.30 -1.45 4.44
N GLN A 38 26.18 -1.67 5.41
CA GLN A 38 27.49 -2.24 5.18
C GLN A 38 27.49 -3.72 5.55
N ILE A 39 28.05 -4.53 4.66
CA ILE A 39 28.23 -5.96 4.84
C ILE A 39 29.36 -6.17 5.84
N ASP A 40 29.01 -6.35 7.11
CA ASP A 40 29.91 -6.69 8.19
C ASP A 40 29.96 -8.22 8.32
N GLU A 41 31.16 -8.80 8.29
CA GLU A 41 31.33 -10.25 8.40
C GLU A 41 30.80 -10.82 9.72
N LYS A 42 30.87 -10.05 10.82
CA LYS A 42 30.35 -10.47 12.11
C LYS A 42 28.82 -10.54 12.08
N LEU A 43 28.17 -9.53 11.47
CA LEU A 43 26.72 -9.52 11.32
C LEU A 43 26.25 -10.68 10.44
N MET A 44 26.98 -10.95 9.34
CA MET A 44 26.62 -12.07 8.46
C MET A 44 26.78 -13.42 9.17
N GLN A 45 27.81 -13.59 10.01
CA GLN A 45 27.99 -14.81 10.80
C GLN A 45 26.87 -14.95 11.83
N GLU A 46 26.46 -13.84 12.49
CA GLU A 46 25.35 -13.84 13.43
C GLU A 46 24.03 -14.27 12.76
N LEU A 47 23.75 -13.82 11.55
CA LEU A 47 22.57 -14.22 10.80
C LEU A 47 22.59 -15.71 10.45
N VAL A 48 23.74 -16.24 10.01
CA VAL A 48 23.94 -17.68 9.76
C VAL A 48 23.73 -18.48 11.06
N ASP A 49 24.22 -17.98 12.19
CA ASP A 49 24.06 -18.63 13.48
C ASP A 49 22.60 -18.64 13.94
N ILE A 50 21.84 -17.57 13.66
CA ILE A 50 20.39 -17.50 13.92
C ILE A 50 19.65 -18.50 13.01
N GLU A 51 19.91 -18.49 11.69
CA GLU A 51 19.35 -19.42 10.73
C GLU A 51 19.50 -20.89 11.21
N ASN A 52 20.73 -21.27 11.54
CA ASN A 52 21.04 -22.61 12.02
C ASN A 52 20.39 -22.93 13.37
N ALA A 53 20.10 -21.94 14.19
CA ALA A 53 19.57 -22.12 15.53
C ALA A 53 18.03 -22.27 15.56
N VAL A 54 17.31 -21.61 14.65
CA VAL A 54 15.84 -21.56 14.67
C VAL A 54 15.19 -22.19 13.45
N HIS A 55 15.94 -22.45 12.37
CA HIS A 55 15.48 -23.04 11.11
C HIS A 55 14.18 -22.38 10.63
N PRO A 56 14.22 -21.09 10.22
CA PRO A 56 13.02 -20.36 9.83
C PRO A 56 12.42 -20.95 8.55
N ASP A 57 11.09 -20.91 8.43
CA ASP A 57 10.39 -21.32 7.19
C ASP A 57 10.62 -20.31 6.06
N GLU A 58 10.85 -19.05 6.41
CA GLU A 58 11.05 -17.94 5.47
C GLU A 58 12.21 -17.06 5.91
N GLU A 59 13.11 -16.78 4.96
CA GLU A 59 14.21 -15.83 5.09
C GLU A 59 14.03 -14.73 4.04
N LEU A 60 13.57 -13.56 4.51
CA LEU A 60 13.20 -12.47 3.65
C LEU A 60 14.20 -11.32 3.75
N LEU A 61 14.84 -10.98 2.64
CA LEU A 61 15.70 -9.81 2.55
C LEU A 61 14.87 -8.57 2.20
N LEU A 62 14.92 -7.55 3.07
CA LEU A 62 14.32 -6.24 2.77
C LEU A 62 15.32 -5.39 1.99
N VAL A 63 14.89 -4.92 0.81
CA VAL A 63 15.71 -4.12 -0.11
C VAL A 63 14.99 -2.82 -0.46
N ASP A 64 15.73 -1.71 -0.45
CA ASP A 64 15.24 -0.42 -0.90
C ASP A 64 15.34 -0.31 -2.42
N ALA A 65 14.20 -0.16 -3.11
CA ALA A 65 14.14 -0.05 -4.58
C ALA A 65 14.88 1.19 -5.12
N MET A 66 15.05 2.22 -4.29
CA MET A 66 15.74 3.46 -4.64
C MET A 66 17.27 3.35 -4.59
N SER A 67 17.81 2.30 -3.96
CA SER A 67 19.27 2.10 -3.82
C SER A 67 19.97 1.65 -5.10
N GLY A 68 19.23 1.40 -6.18
CA GLY A 68 19.81 1.08 -7.49
C GLY A 68 20.76 -0.11 -7.47
N GLN A 69 22.01 0.08 -7.91
CA GLN A 69 23.00 -0.99 -8.01
C GLN A 69 23.47 -1.52 -6.64
N ASP A 70 23.41 -0.70 -5.60
CA ASP A 70 23.78 -1.15 -4.24
C ASP A 70 22.81 -2.20 -3.72
N ALA A 71 21.53 -2.09 -4.03
CA ALA A 71 20.55 -3.12 -3.74
C ALA A 71 20.91 -4.49 -4.33
N VAL A 72 21.43 -4.51 -5.56
CA VAL A 72 21.88 -5.72 -6.25
C VAL A 72 23.09 -6.33 -5.55
N ASN A 73 24.06 -5.51 -5.16
CA ASN A 73 25.27 -5.96 -4.49
C ASN A 73 24.95 -6.54 -3.10
N VAL A 74 24.09 -5.88 -2.35
CA VAL A 74 23.58 -6.36 -1.05
C VAL A 74 22.88 -7.72 -1.23
N ALA A 75 21.94 -7.83 -2.16
CA ALA A 75 21.22 -9.07 -2.39
C ALA A 75 22.15 -10.23 -2.77
N LYS A 76 23.15 -10.01 -3.62
CA LYS A 76 24.17 -11.01 -3.95
C LYS A 76 24.96 -11.48 -2.74
N SER A 77 25.40 -10.54 -1.91
CA SER A 77 26.22 -10.85 -0.74
C SER A 77 25.42 -11.68 0.28
N PHE A 78 24.19 -11.28 0.57
CA PHE A 78 23.32 -12.03 1.47
C PHE A 78 23.02 -13.43 0.93
N ASN A 79 22.67 -13.54 -0.36
CA ASN A 79 22.37 -14.81 -1.00
C ASN A 79 23.56 -15.77 -1.07
N SER A 80 24.79 -15.27 -0.98
CA SER A 80 25.98 -16.12 -0.95
C SER A 80 26.23 -16.79 0.40
N LYS A 81 25.60 -16.31 1.48
CA LYS A 81 25.83 -16.75 2.85
C LYS A 81 24.61 -17.30 3.56
N LEU A 82 23.40 -16.88 3.14
CA LEU A 82 22.12 -17.26 3.72
C LEU A 82 21.22 -17.94 2.68
N HIS A 83 20.27 -18.76 3.13
CA HIS A 83 19.30 -19.45 2.27
C HIS A 83 18.05 -18.57 2.03
N LEU A 84 18.22 -17.41 1.39
CA LEU A 84 17.12 -16.49 1.17
C LEU A 84 15.97 -17.16 0.39
N THR A 85 14.80 -17.19 0.99
CA THR A 85 13.58 -17.73 0.37
C THR A 85 12.80 -16.69 -0.43
N GLY A 86 13.08 -15.41 -0.20
CA GLY A 86 12.42 -14.32 -0.89
C GLY A 86 12.96 -12.95 -0.52
N MET A 87 12.42 -11.94 -1.20
CA MET A 87 12.72 -10.52 -0.94
C MET A 87 11.47 -9.71 -0.80
N ILE A 88 11.59 -8.64 -0.02
CA ILE A 88 10.62 -7.56 0.08
C ILE A 88 11.28 -6.31 -0.51
N MET A 89 10.66 -5.70 -1.51
CA MET A 89 11.13 -4.43 -2.06
C MET A 89 10.34 -3.27 -1.49
N SER A 90 11.01 -2.39 -0.74
CA SER A 90 10.42 -1.17 -0.19
C SER A 90 10.57 0.02 -1.15
N LYS A 91 9.79 1.07 -0.92
CA LYS A 91 9.82 2.35 -1.64
C LYS A 91 9.57 2.24 -3.14
N LEU A 92 8.73 1.30 -3.56
CA LEU A 92 8.32 1.17 -4.96
C LEU A 92 7.35 2.27 -5.42
N ASP A 93 6.83 3.07 -4.51
CA ASP A 93 6.02 4.29 -4.78
C ASP A 93 6.87 5.48 -5.26
N GLY A 94 8.18 5.41 -5.10
CA GLY A 94 9.12 6.42 -5.59
C GLY A 94 9.26 6.43 -7.12
N ASP A 95 10.18 7.26 -7.63
CA ASP A 95 10.45 7.42 -9.07
C ASP A 95 11.21 6.21 -9.68
N ALA A 96 11.56 5.22 -8.85
CA ALA A 96 12.20 4.01 -9.31
C ALA A 96 11.21 3.17 -10.11
N ARG A 97 11.44 3.06 -11.43
CA ARG A 97 10.64 2.22 -12.32
C ARG A 97 10.78 0.72 -12.08
N GLY A 98 11.29 0.33 -10.90
CA GLY A 98 11.48 -1.09 -10.55
C GLY A 98 12.62 -1.79 -11.30
N GLY A 99 13.52 -1.05 -11.95
CA GLY A 99 14.65 -1.64 -12.68
C GLY A 99 15.59 -2.44 -11.79
N SER A 100 15.75 -2.06 -10.51
CA SER A 100 16.48 -2.83 -9.50
C SER A 100 15.84 -4.20 -9.26
N ALA A 101 14.52 -4.32 -9.25
CA ALA A 101 13.80 -5.59 -9.09
C ALA A 101 14.17 -6.60 -10.17
N LEU A 102 14.18 -6.16 -11.43
CA LEU A 102 14.56 -6.99 -12.57
C LEU A 102 16.03 -7.45 -12.47
N SER A 103 16.93 -6.51 -12.15
CA SER A 103 18.37 -6.81 -12.00
C SER A 103 18.64 -7.79 -10.87
N ILE A 104 18.01 -7.59 -9.71
CA ILE A 104 18.17 -8.48 -8.55
C ILE A 104 17.64 -9.86 -8.89
N LYS A 105 16.43 -9.98 -9.43
CA LYS A 105 15.83 -11.26 -9.83
C LYS A 105 16.69 -12.00 -10.84
N HIS A 106 17.21 -11.30 -11.85
CA HIS A 106 18.05 -11.91 -12.88
C HIS A 106 19.37 -12.42 -12.33
N LEU A 107 20.01 -11.66 -11.42
CA LEU A 107 21.34 -11.96 -10.94
C LEU A 107 21.38 -12.92 -9.74
N THR A 108 20.34 -12.95 -8.92
CA THR A 108 20.29 -13.78 -7.70
C THR A 108 19.35 -14.98 -7.83
N GLY A 109 18.39 -14.93 -8.74
CA GLY A 109 17.33 -15.94 -8.86
C GLY A 109 16.28 -15.90 -7.74
N ILE A 110 16.50 -15.10 -6.67
CA ILE A 110 15.59 -15.02 -5.51
C ILE A 110 14.25 -14.39 -5.94
N PRO A 111 13.10 -14.97 -5.54
CA PRO A 111 11.80 -14.37 -5.84
C PRO A 111 11.55 -13.13 -5.00
N ILE A 112 10.98 -12.10 -5.61
CA ILE A 112 10.39 -10.98 -4.87
C ILE A 112 8.99 -11.42 -4.46
N LYS A 113 8.71 -11.40 -3.16
CA LYS A 113 7.41 -11.85 -2.61
C LYS A 113 6.48 -10.69 -2.30
N TYR A 114 7.01 -9.58 -1.80
CA TYR A 114 6.21 -8.43 -1.39
C TYR A 114 6.79 -7.12 -1.90
N ALA A 115 5.89 -6.15 -2.08
CA ALA A 115 6.18 -4.80 -2.53
C ALA A 115 5.65 -3.78 -1.51
N GLY A 116 6.52 -2.93 -0.98
CA GLY A 116 6.14 -1.77 -0.17
C GLY A 116 5.96 -0.54 -1.06
N ILE A 117 4.74 -0.04 -1.11
CA ILE A 117 4.35 1.09 -1.96
C ILE A 117 3.99 2.35 -1.16
N GLY A 118 4.28 2.36 0.13
CA GLY A 118 4.01 3.48 1.06
C GLY A 118 4.42 3.12 2.48
N GLU A 119 3.93 3.88 3.47
CA GLU A 119 4.35 3.79 4.88
C GLU A 119 3.34 3.06 5.78
N LYS A 120 2.14 2.74 5.28
CA LYS A 120 1.10 2.07 6.07
C LYS A 120 1.18 0.56 5.92
N LEU A 121 0.63 -0.17 6.88
CA LEU A 121 0.52 -1.64 6.77
C LEU A 121 -0.28 -2.09 5.54
N SER A 122 -1.29 -1.30 5.14
CA SER A 122 -2.06 -1.51 3.91
C SER A 122 -1.25 -1.30 2.63
N ASP A 123 -0.07 -0.70 2.71
CA ASP A 123 0.78 -0.38 1.57
C ASP A 123 1.84 -1.47 1.34
N LEU A 124 1.75 -2.60 2.04
CA LEU A 124 2.49 -3.82 1.76
C LEU A 124 1.61 -4.76 0.93
N GLU A 125 2.00 -4.98 -0.31
CA GLU A 125 1.25 -5.80 -1.27
C GLU A 125 2.06 -7.04 -1.68
N VAL A 126 1.36 -8.09 -2.14
CA VAL A 126 2.02 -9.23 -2.80
C VAL A 126 2.65 -8.72 -4.11
N PHE A 127 3.87 -9.16 -4.39
CA PHE A 127 4.55 -8.75 -5.62
C PHE A 127 3.96 -9.48 -6.84
N HIS A 128 3.49 -8.71 -7.81
CA HIS A 128 2.94 -9.20 -9.07
C HIS A 128 3.92 -8.91 -10.23
N PRO A 129 4.65 -9.90 -10.76
CA PRO A 129 5.66 -9.70 -11.81
C PRO A 129 5.10 -9.04 -13.07
N ASP A 130 3.91 -9.42 -13.50
CA ASP A 130 3.27 -8.90 -14.70
C ASP A 130 2.97 -7.40 -14.58
N ARG A 131 2.40 -6.99 -13.44
CA ARG A 131 2.13 -5.57 -13.14
C ARG A 131 3.41 -4.74 -13.06
N MET A 132 4.47 -5.34 -12.52
CA MET A 132 5.77 -4.68 -12.46
C MET A 132 6.37 -4.52 -13.86
N ALA A 133 6.23 -5.51 -14.74
CA ALA A 133 6.66 -5.41 -16.13
C ALA A 133 5.92 -4.30 -16.86
N ASP A 134 4.59 -4.22 -16.75
CA ASP A 134 3.77 -3.16 -17.32
C ASP A 134 4.19 -1.77 -16.80
N ARG A 135 4.49 -1.66 -15.52
CA ARG A 135 4.98 -0.42 -14.91
C ARG A 135 6.35 0.00 -15.45
N ILE A 136 7.29 -0.94 -15.61
CA ILE A 136 8.63 -0.70 -16.20
C ILE A 136 8.48 -0.23 -17.65
N LEU A 137 7.57 -0.83 -18.42
CA LEU A 137 7.31 -0.49 -19.80
C LEU A 137 6.50 0.80 -19.97
N GLY A 138 6.04 1.41 -18.88
CA GLY A 138 5.24 2.63 -18.90
C GLY A 138 3.79 2.40 -19.37
N MET A 139 3.32 1.16 -19.38
CA MET A 139 1.94 0.80 -19.76
C MET A 139 0.92 1.10 -18.67
N GLY A 140 1.38 1.44 -17.46
CA GLY A 140 0.54 1.67 -16.28
C GLY A 140 0.04 0.37 -15.64
N ASP A 141 -0.50 0.49 -14.45
CA ASP A 141 -1.06 -0.65 -13.70
C ASP A 141 -2.59 -0.54 -13.64
N ILE A 142 -3.21 -0.83 -14.79
CA ILE A 142 -4.68 -0.75 -14.94
C ILE A 142 -5.38 -1.79 -14.06
N VAL A 143 -4.78 -2.95 -13.83
CA VAL A 143 -5.37 -4.03 -13.02
C VAL A 143 -5.46 -3.61 -11.57
N THR A 144 -4.36 -3.10 -11.00
CA THR A 144 -4.37 -2.55 -9.64
C THR A 144 -5.35 -1.39 -9.49
N LEU A 145 -5.51 -0.55 -10.52
CA LEU A 145 -6.50 0.53 -10.52
C LEU A 145 -7.92 -0.04 -10.38
N VAL A 146 -8.25 -1.03 -11.19
CA VAL A 146 -9.58 -1.66 -11.18
C VAL A 146 -9.85 -2.36 -9.84
N GLU A 147 -8.87 -3.09 -9.31
CA GLU A 147 -8.99 -3.77 -8.01
C GLU A 147 -9.21 -2.77 -6.87
N LYS A 148 -8.41 -1.70 -6.78
CA LYS A 148 -8.59 -0.65 -5.76
C LYS A 148 -9.93 0.06 -5.86
N VAL A 149 -10.40 0.32 -7.08
CA VAL A 149 -11.74 0.88 -7.28
C VAL A 149 -12.82 -0.11 -6.82
N GLN A 150 -12.65 -1.41 -7.08
CA GLN A 150 -13.59 -2.43 -6.65
C GLN A 150 -13.62 -2.62 -5.12
N GLU A 151 -12.47 -2.51 -4.45
CA GLU A 151 -12.39 -2.61 -2.99
C GLU A 151 -13.01 -1.39 -2.28
N GLU A 152 -12.85 -0.19 -2.85
CA GLU A 152 -13.30 1.06 -2.24
C GLU A 152 -14.74 1.45 -2.63
N VAL A 153 -15.29 0.89 -3.70
CA VAL A 153 -16.64 1.19 -4.19
C VAL A 153 -17.59 0.04 -3.87
N ASP A 154 -18.62 0.30 -3.06
CA ASP A 154 -19.73 -0.64 -2.89
C ASP A 154 -20.50 -0.78 -4.21
N GLU A 155 -20.21 -1.88 -4.93
CA GLU A 155 -20.81 -2.18 -6.24
C GLU A 155 -22.34 -2.16 -6.22
N LYS A 156 -22.94 -2.54 -5.08
CA LYS A 156 -24.40 -2.52 -4.91
C LYS A 156 -24.93 -1.09 -4.82
N GLU A 157 -24.20 -0.22 -4.13
CA GLU A 157 -24.59 1.19 -4.02
C GLU A 157 -24.36 1.94 -5.32
N ALA A 158 -23.27 1.68 -6.04
CA ALA A 158 -23.03 2.24 -7.36
C ALA A 158 -24.12 1.84 -8.38
N LYS A 159 -24.52 0.56 -8.41
CA LYS A 159 -25.61 0.07 -9.26
C LYS A 159 -26.96 0.69 -8.89
N LYS A 160 -27.25 0.88 -7.60
CA LYS A 160 -28.48 1.57 -7.14
C LYS A 160 -28.50 3.02 -7.58
N ALA A 161 -27.39 3.74 -7.41
CA ALA A 161 -27.28 5.14 -7.82
C ALA A 161 -27.45 5.31 -9.34
N ALA A 162 -26.80 4.45 -10.14
CA ALA A 162 -26.99 4.43 -11.59
C ALA A 162 -28.44 4.17 -12.01
N THR A 163 -29.11 3.21 -11.33
CA THR A 163 -30.52 2.89 -11.60
C THR A 163 -31.45 4.06 -11.26
N LYS A 164 -31.19 4.74 -10.13
CA LYS A 164 -31.95 5.94 -9.73
C LYS A 164 -31.74 7.10 -10.71
N PHE A 165 -30.50 7.29 -11.18
CA PHE A 165 -30.19 8.32 -12.18
C PHE A 165 -30.95 8.07 -13.49
N MET A 166 -30.94 6.82 -13.99
CA MET A 166 -31.68 6.45 -15.22
C MET A 166 -33.18 6.58 -15.07
N LYS A 167 -33.75 6.39 -13.87
CA LYS A 167 -35.16 6.54 -13.57
C LYS A 167 -35.55 7.98 -13.26
N GLY A 168 -34.62 8.94 -13.24
CA GLY A 168 -34.91 10.33 -12.87
C GLY A 168 -35.28 10.53 -11.40
N THR A 169 -34.99 9.58 -10.53
CA THR A 169 -35.28 9.61 -9.08
C THR A 169 -34.05 9.90 -8.22
N PHE A 170 -32.94 10.36 -8.85
CA PHE A 170 -31.72 10.76 -8.16
C PHE A 170 -31.90 12.08 -7.43
N ASP A 171 -31.69 12.09 -6.11
CA ASP A 171 -31.88 13.25 -5.26
C ASP A 171 -30.59 13.75 -4.61
N LEU A 172 -30.63 14.81 -3.80
CA LEU A 172 -29.44 15.38 -3.15
C LEU A 172 -28.92 14.50 -2.01
N ASN A 173 -29.68 13.55 -1.48
CA ASN A 173 -29.14 12.56 -0.53
C ASN A 173 -28.29 11.53 -1.28
N ASP A 174 -28.70 11.14 -2.48
CA ASP A 174 -27.90 10.26 -3.33
C ASP A 174 -26.58 10.94 -3.75
N MET A 175 -26.65 12.24 -4.07
CA MET A 175 -25.45 13.04 -4.35
C MET A 175 -24.52 13.15 -3.14
N LEU A 176 -25.05 13.33 -1.93
CA LEU A 176 -24.29 13.37 -0.70
C LEU A 176 -23.56 12.04 -0.45
N ALA A 177 -24.27 10.92 -0.63
CA ALA A 177 -23.70 9.59 -0.50
C ALA A 177 -22.55 9.36 -1.50
N GLN A 178 -22.70 9.79 -2.75
CA GLN A 178 -21.63 9.72 -3.74
C GLN A 178 -20.42 10.60 -3.39
N LEU A 179 -20.63 11.82 -2.90
CA LEU A 179 -19.55 12.69 -2.44
C LEU A 179 -18.77 12.06 -1.26
N GLU A 180 -19.46 11.33 -0.38
CA GLU A 180 -18.81 10.62 0.72
C GLU A 180 -18.01 9.41 0.24
N GLN A 181 -18.47 8.68 -0.76
CA GLN A 181 -17.72 7.60 -1.39
C GLN A 181 -16.46 8.13 -2.09
N ILE A 182 -16.59 9.18 -2.92
CA ILE A 182 -15.44 9.80 -3.60
C ILE A 182 -14.39 10.30 -2.59
N ASN A 183 -14.81 10.81 -1.42
CA ASN A 183 -13.90 11.26 -0.38
C ASN A 183 -13.11 10.11 0.29
N LYS A 184 -13.63 8.88 0.28
CA LYS A 184 -12.92 7.68 0.77
C LYS A 184 -11.83 7.23 -0.20
N ILE A 185 -12.05 7.45 -1.49
CA ILE A 185 -11.11 7.04 -2.54
C ILE A 185 -9.92 8.00 -2.54
N SER A 186 -8.72 7.47 -2.39
CA SER A 186 -7.50 8.26 -2.52
C SER A 186 -7.26 8.66 -3.99
N MET A 187 -7.86 9.79 -4.40
CA MET A 187 -7.75 10.34 -5.76
C MET A 187 -6.30 10.41 -6.26
N SER A 188 -5.35 10.73 -5.36
CA SER A 188 -3.92 10.81 -5.71
C SER A 188 -3.33 9.45 -6.05
N SER A 189 -3.77 8.38 -5.41
CA SER A 189 -3.33 7.02 -5.70
C SER A 189 -3.89 6.52 -7.03
N MET A 190 -5.17 6.82 -7.33
CA MET A 190 -5.79 6.45 -8.59
C MET A 190 -5.12 7.13 -9.80
N LEU A 191 -4.84 8.42 -9.70
CA LEU A 191 -4.25 9.19 -10.81
C LEU A 191 -2.81 8.76 -11.15
N ARG A 192 -2.06 8.21 -10.18
CA ARG A 192 -0.72 7.66 -10.43
C ARG A 192 -0.73 6.37 -11.28
N LEU A 193 -1.85 5.67 -11.32
CA LEU A 193 -1.99 4.40 -12.02
C LEU A 193 -2.43 4.56 -13.48
N ILE A 194 -2.92 5.74 -13.87
CA ILE A 194 -3.38 6.01 -15.24
C ILE A 194 -2.20 6.49 -16.11
N PRO A 195 -1.84 5.75 -17.17
CA PRO A 195 -0.75 6.12 -18.07
C PRO A 195 -1.07 7.44 -18.80
N GLY A 196 -0.06 8.32 -18.91
CA GLY A 196 -0.20 9.56 -19.69
C GLY A 196 -1.00 10.68 -19.03
N MET A 197 -1.52 10.51 -17.81
CA MET A 197 -2.19 11.59 -17.11
C MET A 197 -1.17 12.60 -16.56
N PRO A 198 -1.35 13.90 -16.81
CA PRO A 198 -0.48 14.93 -16.24
C PRO A 198 -0.59 14.92 -14.71
N LYS A 199 0.52 15.15 -14.02
CA LYS A 199 0.54 15.30 -12.55
C LYS A 199 -0.38 16.49 -12.18
N ILE A 200 -1.48 16.20 -11.48
CA ILE A 200 -2.36 17.27 -10.96
C ILE A 200 -1.58 18.01 -9.87
N SER A 201 -1.57 19.33 -9.96
CA SER A 201 -0.89 20.16 -8.97
C SER A 201 -1.50 20.01 -7.58
N GLU A 202 -0.73 20.19 -6.52
CA GLU A 202 -1.27 20.15 -5.15
C GLU A 202 -2.32 21.27 -4.93
N GLU A 203 -2.18 22.39 -5.64
CA GLU A 203 -3.18 23.48 -5.62
C GLU A 203 -4.52 23.04 -6.19
N ASP A 204 -4.54 22.29 -7.30
CA ASP A 204 -5.78 21.81 -7.91
C ASP A 204 -6.46 20.73 -7.05
N LYS A 205 -5.66 19.87 -6.40
CA LYS A 205 -6.17 18.90 -5.41
C LYS A 205 -6.81 19.60 -4.21
N GLN A 206 -6.16 20.66 -3.71
CA GLN A 206 -6.68 21.43 -2.60
C GLN A 206 -7.97 22.14 -2.96
N LYS A 207 -8.03 22.79 -4.13
CA LYS A 207 -9.24 23.43 -4.67
C LYS A 207 -10.40 22.43 -4.83
N ALA A 208 -10.12 21.23 -5.35
CA ALA A 208 -11.12 20.18 -5.49
C ALA A 208 -11.67 19.74 -4.12
N LYS A 209 -10.79 19.52 -3.12
CA LYS A 209 -11.22 19.19 -1.75
C LYS A 209 -12.07 20.28 -1.11
N GLU A 210 -11.70 21.53 -1.28
CA GLU A 210 -12.44 22.67 -0.76
C GLU A 210 -13.82 22.79 -1.42
N SER A 211 -13.88 22.65 -2.74
CA SER A 211 -15.14 22.62 -3.48
C SER A 211 -16.07 21.51 -3.01
N MET A 212 -15.56 20.31 -2.80
CA MET A 212 -16.34 19.17 -2.26
C MET A 212 -16.82 19.44 -0.83
N LYS A 213 -15.99 20.06 0.02
CA LYS A 213 -16.38 20.47 1.38
C LYS A 213 -17.52 21.47 1.37
N VAL A 214 -17.42 22.49 0.53
CA VAL A 214 -18.48 23.51 0.38
C VAL A 214 -19.77 22.88 -0.12
N THR A 215 -19.71 22.05 -1.16
CA THR A 215 -20.88 21.35 -1.70
C THR A 215 -21.54 20.47 -0.63
N LYS A 216 -20.74 19.71 0.14
CA LYS A 216 -21.27 18.91 1.26
C LYS A 216 -21.93 19.78 2.32
N ALA A 217 -21.33 20.91 2.70
CA ALA A 217 -21.89 21.82 3.69
C ALA A 217 -23.23 22.40 3.23
N ILE A 218 -23.33 22.81 1.96
CA ILE A 218 -24.58 23.30 1.35
C ILE A 218 -25.68 22.23 1.44
N ILE A 219 -25.39 20.99 1.01
CA ILE A 219 -26.39 19.90 1.07
C ILE A 219 -26.77 19.59 2.51
N CYS A 220 -25.82 19.59 3.44
CA CYS A 220 -26.08 19.33 4.85
C CYS A 220 -26.93 20.44 5.53
N SER A 221 -26.84 21.69 5.06
CA SER A 221 -27.69 22.80 5.57
C SER A 221 -29.14 22.72 5.13
N MET A 222 -29.45 21.92 4.12
CA MET A 222 -30.83 21.69 3.64
C MET A 222 -31.60 20.75 4.55
N THR A 223 -32.91 20.94 4.63
CA THR A 223 -33.81 19.99 5.31
C THR A 223 -33.92 18.68 4.54
N PRO A 224 -34.30 17.55 5.18
CA PRO A 224 -34.49 16.26 4.49
C PRO A 224 -35.48 16.35 3.30
N GLU A 225 -36.52 17.18 3.42
CA GLU A 225 -37.50 17.40 2.37
C GLU A 225 -36.90 18.16 1.17
N GLU A 226 -36.08 19.17 1.43
CA GLU A 226 -35.39 19.95 0.39
C GLU A 226 -34.36 19.09 -0.36
N ARG A 227 -33.71 18.16 0.33
CA ARG A 227 -32.76 17.21 -0.32
C ARG A 227 -33.51 16.22 -1.22
N LYS A 228 -34.70 15.77 -0.80
CA LYS A 228 -35.52 14.81 -1.54
C LYS A 228 -36.21 15.43 -2.74
N ASN A 229 -36.65 16.70 -2.60
CA ASN A 229 -37.38 17.43 -3.61
C ASN A 229 -36.71 18.77 -3.92
N PRO A 230 -35.64 18.83 -4.72
CA PRO A 230 -34.91 20.08 -4.99
C PRO A 230 -35.77 21.18 -5.65
N GLU A 231 -36.89 20.82 -6.27
CA GLU A 231 -37.81 21.77 -6.92
C GLU A 231 -38.47 22.77 -5.95
N ILE A 232 -38.52 22.45 -4.65
CA ILE A 232 -39.05 23.35 -3.62
C ILE A 232 -38.07 24.46 -3.22
N LEU A 233 -36.83 24.44 -3.71
CA LEU A 233 -35.81 25.43 -3.42
C LEU A 233 -36.04 26.75 -4.15
N LYS A 234 -37.00 27.56 -3.65
CA LYS A 234 -37.25 28.92 -4.11
C LYS A 234 -36.30 29.91 -3.44
N ASN A 235 -36.33 31.17 -3.89
CA ASN A 235 -35.37 32.22 -3.47
C ASN A 235 -35.20 32.36 -1.95
N SER A 236 -36.27 32.32 -1.17
CA SER A 236 -36.20 32.43 0.30
C SER A 236 -35.46 31.26 0.94
N ARG A 237 -35.59 30.04 0.40
CA ARG A 237 -34.89 28.85 0.90
C ARG A 237 -33.41 28.86 0.50
N LYS A 238 -33.11 29.34 -0.73
CA LYS A 238 -31.72 29.51 -1.21
C LYS A 238 -30.92 30.52 -0.39
N LEU A 239 -31.58 31.58 0.12
CA LEU A 239 -30.91 32.57 0.98
C LEU A 239 -30.64 32.07 2.40
N ARG A 240 -31.37 31.05 2.86
CA ARG A 240 -31.16 30.42 4.17
C ARG A 240 -30.05 29.36 4.12
N ILE A 241 -29.90 28.65 3.01
CA ILE A 241 -28.92 27.63 2.75
C ILE A 241 -27.53 28.26 2.55
#